data_69949e9b0ef8c24e40cf6579d7490226
#
_entry.id   69949e9b0ef8c24e40cf6579d7490226
#
_cell.length_a   1.000
_cell.length_b   1.000
_cell.length_c   1.000
_cell.angle_alpha   90.00
_cell.angle_beta   90.00
_cell.angle_gamma   90.00
#
_symmetry.space_group_name_H-M   'P 1'
#
loop_
_entity.id
_entity.type
_entity.pdbx_description
1 polymer ?
#
loop_
_entity_poly.entity_id
_entity_poly.type
_entity_poly.pdbx_seq_one_letter_code
_entity_poly.pdbx_strand_id
1 'polypeptide(L)'
;EGLIKRGSIGRTIPGYDVEVRDERGRESPADTVGRVWIRGDSRTLGYWDNPEASAAIVSGDWLDSGDLARADDDGYLWFFGRKKQIIVHDGSNISPQEVEDALDAHPAVGIAGVIGIHDAVHGENVRAYVVLREGAGAVGAHELIDVARERVGYKAPEEIVFLDEMPLNPTGKVDRPGLRRMAEDHLHPHEDQG
;
A
#
# COMPACT_ATOMS: atom_id res chain seq x y z
N GLU A 1 7.64 -31.16 6.60
CA GLU A 1 7.49 -30.36 5.36
C GLU A 1 6.40 -29.33 5.60
N GLY A 2 6.78 -28.05 5.76
CA GLY A 2 5.83 -26.98 6.03
C GLY A 2 4.92 -26.73 4.82
N LEU A 3 3.62 -26.65 5.02
CA LEU A 3 2.67 -26.23 3.99
C LEU A 3 3.06 -24.84 3.50
N ILE A 4 3.33 -24.71 2.20
CA ILE A 4 3.51 -23.39 1.57
C ILE A 4 2.11 -22.84 1.26
N LYS A 5 1.72 -21.75 1.91
CA LYS A 5 0.47 -21.04 1.60
C LYS A 5 0.78 -19.92 0.61
N ARG A 6 0.27 -20.06 -0.62
CA ARG A 6 0.50 -19.06 -1.68
C ARG A 6 -0.05 -17.68 -1.30
N GLY A 7 0.69 -16.63 -1.61
CA GLY A 7 0.35 -15.25 -1.26
C GLY A 7 0.67 -14.87 0.18
N SER A 8 1.05 -15.83 1.03
CA SER A 8 1.53 -15.54 2.37
C SER A 8 2.98 -15.06 2.35
N ILE A 9 3.33 -14.12 3.23
CA ILE A 9 4.72 -13.72 3.50
C ILE A 9 5.43 -14.67 4.47
N GLY A 10 4.77 -15.77 4.87
CA GLY A 10 5.32 -16.80 5.75
C GLY A 10 4.86 -16.69 7.19
N ARG A 11 5.62 -17.32 8.08
CA ARG A 11 5.42 -17.34 9.54
C ARG A 11 6.64 -16.80 10.26
N THR A 12 6.45 -16.49 11.52
CA THR A 12 7.54 -16.09 12.42
C THR A 12 8.64 -17.15 12.46
N ILE A 13 9.90 -16.71 12.48
CA ILE A 13 11.10 -17.54 12.65
C ILE A 13 11.50 -17.61 14.13
N PRO A 14 12.28 -18.64 14.56
CA PRO A 14 12.79 -18.71 15.92
C PRO A 14 13.56 -17.46 16.34
N GLY A 15 13.32 -16.99 17.56
CA GLY A 15 13.94 -15.78 18.11
C GLY A 15 13.16 -14.49 17.84
N TYR A 16 12.02 -14.60 17.14
CA TYR A 16 11.11 -13.49 16.94
C TYR A 16 9.70 -13.86 17.35
N ASP A 17 8.95 -12.86 17.80
CA ASP A 17 7.52 -12.92 17.94
C ASP A 17 6.90 -11.87 17.00
N VAL A 18 5.80 -12.23 16.36
CA VAL A 18 5.02 -11.34 15.51
C VAL A 18 3.56 -11.42 15.94
N GLU A 19 2.98 -10.27 16.20
CA GLU A 19 1.55 -10.15 16.50
C GLU A 19 0.89 -9.20 15.50
N VAL A 20 -0.33 -9.54 15.13
CA VAL A 20 -1.23 -8.63 14.42
C VAL A 20 -2.17 -8.03 15.44
N ARG A 21 -2.15 -6.70 15.62
CA ARG A 21 -2.92 -6.01 16.68
C ARG A 21 -3.95 -5.05 16.10
N ASP A 22 -5.08 -4.97 16.79
CA ASP A 22 -6.14 -3.99 16.52
C ASP A 22 -5.70 -2.56 16.90
N GLU A 23 -6.55 -1.57 16.64
CA GLU A 23 -6.27 -0.17 16.98
C GLU A 23 -6.15 0.09 18.47
N ARG A 24 -6.66 -0.82 19.32
CA ARG A 24 -6.56 -0.75 20.78
C ARG A 24 -5.31 -1.47 21.30
N GLY A 25 -4.44 -1.97 20.41
CA GLY A 25 -3.22 -2.68 20.74
C GLY A 25 -3.42 -4.12 21.22
N ARG A 26 -4.61 -4.70 21.07
CA ARG A 26 -4.91 -6.10 21.42
C ARG A 26 -4.66 -6.98 20.20
N GLU A 27 -4.26 -8.22 20.42
CA GLU A 27 -4.10 -9.19 19.35
C GLU A 27 -5.42 -9.36 18.58
N SER A 28 -5.35 -9.27 17.26
CA SER A 28 -6.49 -9.40 16.36
C SER A 28 -6.89 -10.88 16.22
N PRO A 29 -8.18 -11.19 16.09
CA PRO A 29 -8.62 -12.54 15.71
C PRO A 29 -7.99 -12.96 14.39
N ALA A 30 -7.92 -14.30 14.17
CA ALA A 30 -7.47 -14.84 12.88
C ALA A 30 -8.26 -14.23 11.71
N ASP A 31 -7.57 -14.08 10.59
CA ASP A 31 -8.08 -13.49 9.34
C ASP A 31 -8.56 -12.02 9.43
N THR A 32 -8.26 -11.34 10.55
CA THR A 32 -8.57 -9.92 10.73
C THR A 32 -7.33 -9.08 10.48
N VAL A 33 -7.46 -8.06 9.63
CA VAL A 33 -6.37 -7.12 9.33
C VAL A 33 -6.09 -6.25 10.55
N GLY A 34 -4.82 -6.14 10.90
CA GLY A 34 -4.33 -5.29 11.98
C GLY A 34 -2.88 -4.85 11.74
N ARG A 35 -2.34 -4.11 12.71
CA ARG A 35 -0.95 -3.63 12.67
C ARG A 35 0.01 -4.75 13.04
N VAL A 36 1.09 -4.88 12.28
CA VAL A 36 2.13 -5.88 12.55
C VAL A 36 3.10 -5.33 13.58
N TRP A 37 3.19 -6.03 14.70
CA TRP A 37 4.13 -5.78 15.77
C TRP A 37 5.17 -6.90 15.84
N ILE A 38 6.42 -6.53 16.02
CA ILE A 38 7.56 -7.46 16.01
C ILE A 38 8.34 -7.31 17.31
N ARG A 39 8.68 -8.44 17.93
CA ARG A 39 9.60 -8.52 19.07
C ARG A 39 10.76 -9.47 18.70
N GLY A 40 11.98 -9.10 19.07
CA GLY A 40 13.19 -9.90 18.84
C GLY A 40 14.44 -9.09 19.09
N ASP A 41 15.55 -9.76 19.33
CA ASP A 41 16.80 -9.12 19.78
C ASP A 41 17.44 -8.21 18.72
N SER A 42 17.22 -8.47 17.43
CA SER A 42 17.77 -7.66 16.34
C SER A 42 16.84 -6.57 15.83
N ARG A 43 15.73 -6.29 16.55
CA ARG A 43 14.89 -5.14 16.20
C ARG A 43 15.67 -3.83 16.37
N THR A 44 15.28 -2.80 15.62
CA THR A 44 15.83 -1.47 15.85
C THR A 44 15.52 -0.95 17.25
N LEU A 45 16.44 -0.19 17.82
CA LEU A 45 16.23 0.52 19.09
C LEU A 45 15.49 1.85 18.88
N GLY A 46 15.36 2.31 17.63
CA GLY A 46 14.72 3.55 17.24
C GLY A 46 15.46 4.25 16.10
N TYR A 47 15.09 5.49 15.85
CA TYR A 47 15.73 6.36 14.88
C TYR A 47 16.88 7.15 15.52
N TRP A 48 17.97 7.29 14.80
CA TRP A 48 19.12 8.08 15.26
C TRP A 48 18.70 9.55 15.47
N ASP A 49 19.03 10.08 16.64
CA ASP A 49 18.76 11.47 17.05
C ASP A 49 17.30 11.94 16.85
N ASN A 50 16.35 10.99 16.94
CA ASN A 50 14.92 11.30 16.82
C ASN A 50 14.11 10.50 17.84
N PRO A 51 14.09 10.94 19.11
CA PRO A 51 13.40 10.24 20.19
C PRO A 51 11.87 10.22 20.00
N GLU A 52 11.28 11.25 19.41
CA GLU A 52 9.84 11.32 19.18
C GLU A 52 9.41 10.27 18.16
N ALA A 53 10.08 10.20 17.01
CA ALA A 53 9.80 9.17 16.01
C ALA A 53 10.08 7.76 16.54
N SER A 54 11.10 7.59 17.40
CA SER A 54 11.41 6.32 18.05
C SER A 54 10.29 5.88 19.00
N ALA A 55 9.79 6.79 19.84
CA ALA A 55 8.69 6.52 20.75
C ALA A 55 7.37 6.19 20.02
N ALA A 56 7.20 6.70 18.80
CA ALA A 56 6.02 6.42 17.99
C ALA A 56 5.96 4.97 17.47
N ILE A 57 7.10 4.29 17.38
CA ILE A 57 7.19 2.92 16.82
C ILE A 57 7.62 1.86 17.83
N VAL A 58 8.23 2.25 18.95
CA VAL A 58 8.70 1.31 19.98
C VAL A 58 7.81 1.40 21.21
N SER A 59 7.27 0.25 21.65
CA SER A 59 6.48 0.12 22.86
C SER A 59 6.98 -1.07 23.68
N GLY A 60 7.76 -0.80 24.73
CA GLY A 60 8.47 -1.83 25.47
C GLY A 60 9.39 -2.63 24.55
N ASP A 61 9.21 -3.94 24.52
CA ASP A 61 10.00 -4.84 23.66
C ASP A 61 9.43 -5.00 22.24
N TRP A 62 8.34 -4.32 21.94
CA TRP A 62 7.66 -4.41 20.65
C TRP A 62 7.97 -3.24 19.73
N LEU A 63 8.11 -3.54 18.44
CA LEU A 63 8.26 -2.59 17.35
C LEU A 63 7.00 -2.63 16.46
N ASP A 64 6.37 -1.48 16.27
CA ASP A 64 5.37 -1.30 15.21
C ASP A 64 6.08 -1.19 13.86
N SER A 65 5.89 -2.17 12.99
CA SER A 65 6.52 -2.16 11.65
C SER A 65 5.94 -1.09 10.72
N GLY A 66 4.75 -0.57 11.04
CA GLY A 66 3.96 0.31 10.17
C GLY A 66 3.25 -0.45 9.05
N ASP A 67 3.37 -1.77 9.01
CA ASP A 67 2.68 -2.63 8.06
C ASP A 67 1.35 -3.11 8.61
N LEU A 68 0.42 -3.39 7.72
CA LEU A 68 -0.84 -4.06 8.00
C LEU A 68 -0.79 -5.48 7.42
N ALA A 69 -1.26 -6.43 8.19
CA ALA A 69 -1.40 -7.82 7.77
C ALA A 69 -2.56 -8.49 8.47
N ARG A 70 -2.96 -9.66 8.01
CA ARG A 70 -3.77 -10.62 8.76
C ARG A 70 -2.97 -11.88 9.00
N ALA A 71 -3.24 -12.55 10.11
CA ALA A 71 -2.70 -13.88 10.41
C ALA A 71 -3.83 -14.90 10.32
N ASP A 72 -3.53 -16.13 9.87
CA ASP A 72 -4.47 -17.25 10.01
C ASP A 72 -4.20 -18.04 11.29
N ASP A 73 -5.05 -19.06 11.55
CA ASP A 73 -4.95 -19.94 12.72
C ASP A 73 -3.64 -20.73 12.78
N ASP A 74 -2.95 -20.91 11.64
CA ASP A 74 -1.64 -21.58 11.57
C ASP A 74 -0.46 -20.59 11.72
N GLY A 75 -0.74 -19.30 11.93
CA GLY A 75 0.26 -18.24 12.11
C GLY A 75 0.92 -17.77 10.82
N TYR A 76 0.36 -18.08 9.64
CA TYR A 76 0.78 -17.48 8.39
C TYR A 76 0.27 -16.06 8.27
N LEU A 77 1.12 -15.16 7.71
CA LEU A 77 0.83 -13.75 7.55
C LEU A 77 0.58 -13.42 6.08
N TRP A 78 -0.45 -12.63 5.82
CA TRP A 78 -0.70 -12.00 4.52
C TRP A 78 -0.58 -10.50 4.66
N PHE A 79 0.36 -9.93 3.91
CA PHE A 79 0.57 -8.49 3.83
C PHE A 79 -0.65 -7.81 3.20
N PHE A 80 -1.10 -6.72 3.81
CA PHE A 80 -2.24 -5.94 3.32
C PHE A 80 -1.80 -4.58 2.77
N GLY A 81 -0.75 -3.98 3.35
CA GLY A 81 -0.25 -2.68 2.92
C GLY A 81 0.49 -1.94 4.03
N ARG A 82 0.82 -0.69 3.78
CA ARG A 82 1.39 0.23 4.76
C ARG A 82 0.31 1.11 5.36
N LYS A 83 0.23 1.22 6.70
CA LYS A 83 -0.77 2.05 7.39
C LYS A 83 -0.85 3.48 6.84
N LYS A 84 0.31 4.11 6.57
CA LYS A 84 0.40 5.48 6.05
C LYS A 84 0.01 5.63 4.57
N GLN A 85 -0.20 4.53 3.86
CA GLN A 85 -0.50 4.51 2.43
C GLN A 85 -1.93 4.06 2.14
N ILE A 86 -2.64 3.53 3.14
CA ILE A 86 -4.04 3.10 2.98
C ILE A 86 -4.87 4.29 2.54
N ILE A 87 -5.66 4.06 1.51
CA ILE A 87 -6.64 4.99 0.96
C ILE A 87 -7.96 4.75 1.71
N VAL A 88 -8.57 5.81 2.22
CA VAL A 88 -9.85 5.73 2.94
C VAL A 88 -10.96 6.27 2.04
N HIS A 89 -11.66 5.35 1.37
CA HIS A 89 -12.76 5.65 0.45
C HIS A 89 -14.08 5.14 1.04
N ASP A 90 -15.05 6.01 1.25
CA ASP A 90 -16.35 5.70 1.87
C ASP A 90 -16.23 4.88 3.18
N GLY A 91 -15.23 5.20 4.01
CA GLY A 91 -14.95 4.48 5.24
C GLY A 91 -14.30 3.10 5.06
N SER A 92 -14.04 2.69 3.83
CA SER A 92 -13.33 1.45 3.51
C SER A 92 -11.84 1.68 3.38
N ASN A 93 -11.04 0.76 3.90
CA ASN A 93 -9.58 0.76 3.77
C ASN A 93 -9.18 0.05 2.48
N ILE A 94 -8.56 0.77 1.56
CA ILE A 94 -8.08 0.26 0.28
C ILE A 94 -6.55 0.24 0.29
N SER A 95 -5.97 -0.93 0.03
CA SER A 95 -4.53 -1.07 -0.15
C SER A 95 -4.14 -0.62 -1.56
N PRO A 96 -3.25 0.37 -1.72
CA PRO A 96 -2.70 0.70 -3.03
C PRO A 96 -2.09 -0.50 -3.74
N GLN A 97 -1.39 -1.37 -3.01
CA GLN A 97 -0.76 -2.57 -3.56
C GLN A 97 -1.78 -3.54 -4.17
N GLU A 98 -2.93 -3.75 -3.51
CA GLU A 98 -3.99 -4.62 -4.02
C GLU A 98 -4.53 -4.11 -5.37
N VAL A 99 -4.63 -2.80 -5.53
CA VAL A 99 -5.07 -2.17 -6.78
C VAL A 99 -3.98 -2.21 -7.85
N GLU A 100 -2.72 -1.98 -7.47
CA GLU A 100 -1.55 -2.10 -8.35
C GLU A 100 -1.43 -3.53 -8.89
N ASP A 101 -1.54 -4.55 -8.03
CA ASP A 101 -1.50 -5.96 -8.44
C ASP A 101 -2.64 -6.32 -9.41
N ALA A 102 -3.80 -5.69 -9.23
CA ALA A 102 -4.93 -5.88 -10.14
C ALA A 102 -4.67 -5.27 -11.52
N LEU A 103 -4.06 -4.08 -11.58
CA LEU A 103 -3.67 -3.41 -12.82
C LEU A 103 -2.51 -4.13 -13.52
N ASP A 104 -1.50 -4.59 -12.76
CA ASP A 104 -0.33 -5.31 -13.29
C ASP A 104 -0.69 -6.66 -13.95
N ALA A 105 -1.89 -7.18 -13.66
CA ALA A 105 -2.41 -8.36 -14.34
C ALA A 105 -2.74 -8.10 -15.83
N HIS A 106 -2.88 -6.85 -16.25
CA HIS A 106 -3.07 -6.53 -17.66
C HIS A 106 -1.72 -6.56 -18.41
N PRO A 107 -1.62 -7.29 -19.54
CA PRO A 107 -0.34 -7.52 -20.22
C PRO A 107 0.34 -6.24 -20.73
N ALA A 108 -0.41 -5.19 -20.99
CA ALA A 108 0.13 -3.91 -21.45
C ALA A 108 0.68 -3.04 -20.31
N VAL A 109 0.36 -3.32 -19.04
CA VAL A 109 0.84 -2.53 -17.90
C VAL A 109 2.28 -2.91 -17.60
N GLY A 110 3.16 -1.92 -17.62
CA GLY A 110 4.57 -2.07 -17.25
C GLY A 110 4.79 -1.87 -15.77
N ILE A 111 4.20 -0.81 -15.22
CA ILE A 111 4.21 -0.48 -13.79
C ILE A 111 3.00 0.40 -13.46
N ALA A 112 2.37 0.13 -12.33
CA ALA A 112 1.31 0.96 -11.78
C ALA A 112 1.72 1.57 -10.43
N GLY A 113 1.23 2.78 -10.15
CA GLY A 113 1.38 3.45 -8.87
C GLY A 113 0.05 4.06 -8.43
N VAL A 114 -0.45 3.66 -7.27
CA VAL A 114 -1.78 4.03 -6.78
C VAL A 114 -1.70 4.92 -5.55
N ILE A 115 -2.49 5.98 -5.55
CA ILE A 115 -2.62 6.93 -4.43
C ILE A 115 -4.08 7.30 -4.19
N GLY A 116 -4.38 7.73 -2.96
CA GLY A 116 -5.62 8.43 -2.63
C GLY A 116 -5.51 9.91 -2.94
N ILE A 117 -6.54 10.45 -3.56
CA ILE A 117 -6.73 11.89 -3.81
C ILE A 117 -7.90 12.35 -2.95
N HIS A 118 -7.70 13.42 -2.20
CA HIS A 118 -8.74 13.96 -1.34
C HIS A 118 -10.03 14.27 -2.10
N ASP A 119 -11.12 13.78 -1.59
CA ASP A 119 -12.48 14.03 -2.07
C ASP A 119 -13.40 14.42 -0.91
N ALA A 120 -14.19 15.48 -1.11
CA ALA A 120 -15.03 16.03 -0.04
C ALA A 120 -16.23 15.14 0.33
N VAL A 121 -16.62 14.20 -0.54
CA VAL A 121 -17.76 13.30 -0.35
C VAL A 121 -17.31 11.94 0.13
N HIS A 122 -16.30 11.37 -0.54
CA HIS A 122 -15.85 9.99 -0.32
C HIS A 122 -14.63 9.88 0.60
N GLY A 123 -14.07 11.01 1.06
CA GLY A 123 -12.81 11.08 1.81
C GLY A 123 -11.60 11.06 0.87
N GLU A 124 -11.36 9.95 0.20
CA GLU A 124 -10.34 9.84 -0.84
C GLU A 124 -10.87 9.04 -2.03
N ASN A 125 -10.57 9.50 -3.25
CA ASN A 125 -10.77 8.73 -4.48
C ASN A 125 -9.49 8.00 -4.87
N VAL A 126 -9.62 6.81 -5.43
CA VAL A 126 -8.49 6.00 -5.88
C VAL A 126 -8.03 6.46 -7.25
N ARG A 127 -6.79 6.96 -7.35
CA ARG A 127 -6.17 7.33 -8.63
C ARG A 127 -4.98 6.43 -8.90
N ALA A 128 -4.91 5.89 -10.12
CA ALA A 128 -3.78 5.12 -10.60
C ALA A 128 -2.98 5.91 -11.63
N TYR A 129 -1.67 5.83 -11.53
CA TYR A 129 -0.71 6.26 -12.56
C TYR A 129 -0.14 5.01 -13.20
N VAL A 130 -0.12 4.97 -14.52
CA VAL A 130 0.27 3.77 -15.27
C VAL A 130 1.28 4.12 -16.35
N VAL A 131 2.38 3.37 -16.39
CA VAL A 131 3.31 3.35 -17.51
C VAL A 131 3.06 2.05 -18.28
N LEU A 132 2.79 2.16 -19.57
CA LEU A 132 2.61 1.00 -20.43
C LEU A 132 3.95 0.37 -20.82
N ARG A 133 3.92 -0.92 -21.09
CA ARG A 133 5.09 -1.63 -21.64
C ARG A 133 5.44 -1.10 -23.02
N GLU A 134 6.71 -1.09 -23.35
CA GLU A 134 7.18 -0.79 -24.70
C GLU A 134 6.53 -1.75 -25.72
N GLY A 135 6.00 -1.20 -26.80
CA GLY A 135 5.30 -1.97 -27.81
C GLY A 135 3.88 -2.43 -27.43
N ALA A 136 3.37 -2.04 -26.28
CA ALA A 136 1.97 -2.22 -25.95
C ALA A 136 1.10 -1.44 -26.97
N GLY A 137 0.03 -2.08 -27.46
CA GLY A 137 -0.96 -1.40 -28.29
C GLY A 137 -1.66 -0.27 -27.53
N ALA A 138 -2.54 0.47 -28.23
CA ALA A 138 -3.35 1.50 -27.58
C ALA A 138 -4.28 0.83 -26.56
N VAL A 139 -4.13 1.19 -25.28
CA VAL A 139 -4.95 0.72 -24.16
C VAL A 139 -5.60 1.94 -23.53
N GLY A 140 -6.93 1.88 -23.35
CA GLY A 140 -7.70 2.97 -22.77
C GLY A 140 -7.77 2.86 -21.23
N ALA A 141 -7.94 4.02 -20.58
CA ALA A 141 -8.11 4.06 -19.12
C ALA A 141 -9.30 3.19 -18.64
N HIS A 142 -10.42 3.22 -19.38
CA HIS A 142 -11.61 2.43 -19.03
C HIS A 142 -11.34 0.91 -19.08
N GLU A 143 -10.56 0.44 -20.03
CA GLU A 143 -10.18 -0.98 -20.16
C GLU A 143 -9.41 -1.45 -18.90
N LEU A 144 -8.44 -0.65 -18.43
CA LEU A 144 -7.67 -0.97 -17.24
C LEU A 144 -8.51 -0.87 -15.96
N ILE A 145 -9.42 0.10 -15.88
CA ILE A 145 -10.37 0.21 -14.76
C ILE A 145 -11.27 -1.02 -14.68
N ASP A 146 -11.77 -1.50 -15.83
CA ASP A 146 -12.63 -2.68 -15.88
C ASP A 146 -11.88 -3.94 -15.47
N VAL A 147 -10.63 -4.13 -15.93
CA VAL A 147 -9.76 -5.23 -15.50
C VAL A 147 -9.49 -5.19 -13.98
N ALA A 148 -9.21 -4.00 -13.43
CA ALA A 148 -9.06 -3.84 -12.00
C ALA A 148 -10.37 -4.15 -11.26
N ARG A 149 -11.51 -3.67 -11.76
CA ARG A 149 -12.84 -3.86 -11.15
C ARG A 149 -13.27 -5.33 -11.08
N GLU A 150 -12.92 -6.13 -12.08
CA GLU A 150 -13.17 -7.58 -12.06
C GLU A 150 -12.43 -8.29 -10.91
N ARG A 151 -11.29 -7.74 -10.46
CA ARG A 151 -10.42 -8.35 -9.45
C ARG A 151 -10.65 -7.80 -8.04
N VAL A 152 -10.79 -6.48 -7.92
CA VAL A 152 -10.84 -5.79 -6.63
C VAL A 152 -12.20 -5.09 -6.38
N GLY A 153 -13.14 -5.22 -7.30
CA GLY A 153 -14.50 -4.68 -7.14
C GLY A 153 -14.51 -3.14 -7.02
N TYR A 154 -15.19 -2.64 -6.00
CA TYR A 154 -15.34 -1.21 -5.73
C TYR A 154 -14.02 -0.48 -5.38
N LYS A 155 -12.95 -1.22 -5.10
CA LYS A 155 -11.62 -0.67 -4.82
C LYS A 155 -10.87 -0.25 -6.09
N ALA A 156 -11.41 -0.58 -7.29
CA ALA A 156 -10.81 -0.20 -8.55
C ALA A 156 -10.66 1.33 -8.64
N PRO A 157 -9.63 1.83 -9.37
CA PRO A 157 -9.43 3.26 -9.48
C PRO A 157 -10.60 3.93 -10.23
N GLU A 158 -10.97 5.14 -9.81
CA GLU A 158 -11.90 6.00 -10.52
C GLU A 158 -11.24 6.71 -11.70
N GLU A 159 -9.91 6.88 -11.61
CA GLU A 159 -9.15 7.59 -12.61
C GLU A 159 -7.80 6.91 -12.86
N ILE A 160 -7.42 6.84 -14.14
CA ILE A 160 -6.08 6.42 -14.57
C ILE A 160 -5.42 7.55 -15.35
N VAL A 161 -4.20 7.89 -14.94
CA VAL A 161 -3.31 8.83 -15.61
C VAL A 161 -2.15 8.06 -16.22
N PHE A 162 -1.98 8.16 -17.53
CA PHE A 162 -0.82 7.55 -18.19
C PHE A 162 0.40 8.44 -18.07
N LEU A 163 1.55 7.83 -17.77
CA LEU A 163 2.85 8.49 -17.69
C LEU A 163 3.82 7.84 -18.67
N ASP A 164 4.76 8.63 -19.19
CA ASP A 164 5.89 8.12 -19.96
C ASP A 164 6.90 7.40 -19.06
N GLU A 165 7.10 7.91 -17.84
CA GLU A 165 8.01 7.35 -16.84
C GLU A 165 7.40 7.44 -15.44
N MET A 166 7.50 6.35 -14.67
CA MET A 166 7.05 6.31 -13.28
C MET A 166 8.09 6.94 -12.36
N PRO A 167 7.71 7.93 -11.53
CA PRO A 167 8.60 8.44 -10.51
C PRO A 167 8.94 7.34 -9.49
N LEU A 168 10.24 7.05 -9.36
CA LEU A 168 10.76 6.05 -8.43
C LEU A 168 11.61 6.71 -7.35
N ASN A 169 11.54 6.16 -6.15
CA ASN A 169 12.41 6.56 -5.05
C ASN A 169 13.83 5.97 -5.25
N PRO A 170 14.85 6.38 -4.45
CA PRO A 170 16.21 5.87 -4.57
C PRO A 170 16.36 4.34 -4.40
N THR A 171 15.36 3.66 -3.88
CA THR A 171 15.34 2.19 -3.74
C THR A 171 14.64 1.48 -4.90
N GLY A 172 14.23 2.21 -5.96
CA GLY A 172 13.57 1.67 -7.13
C GLY A 172 12.08 1.36 -6.97
N LYS A 173 11.45 1.83 -5.88
CA LYS A 173 10.01 1.68 -5.65
C LYS A 173 9.28 2.93 -6.07
N VAL A 174 7.99 2.80 -6.43
CA VAL A 174 7.11 3.94 -6.77
C VAL A 174 7.18 5.03 -5.69
N ASP A 175 7.51 6.25 -6.12
CA ASP A 175 7.52 7.45 -5.25
C ASP A 175 6.10 8.01 -5.10
N ARG A 176 5.29 7.41 -4.24
CA ARG A 176 3.92 7.90 -3.97
C ARG A 176 3.85 9.35 -3.48
N PRO A 177 4.78 9.84 -2.64
CA PRO A 177 4.87 11.28 -2.36
C PRO A 177 5.05 12.12 -3.63
N GLY A 178 5.87 11.66 -4.59
CA GLY A 178 6.03 12.30 -5.90
C GLY A 178 4.72 12.33 -6.69
N LEU A 179 4.02 11.20 -6.76
CA LEU A 179 2.71 11.11 -7.43
C LEU A 179 1.67 12.05 -6.79
N ARG A 180 1.67 12.20 -5.46
CA ARG A 180 0.76 13.15 -4.78
C ARG A 180 1.06 14.59 -5.15
N ARG A 181 2.34 15.00 -5.20
CA ARG A 181 2.72 16.34 -5.67
C ARG A 181 2.26 16.59 -7.10
N MET A 182 2.46 15.62 -8.00
CA MET A 182 1.95 15.72 -9.39
C MET A 182 0.44 15.89 -9.44
N ALA A 183 -0.30 15.21 -8.56
CA ALA A 183 -1.74 15.35 -8.49
C ALA A 183 -2.17 16.74 -8.02
N GLU A 184 -1.48 17.32 -7.04
CA GLU A 184 -1.73 18.68 -6.53
C GLU A 184 -1.44 19.73 -7.58
N ASP A 185 -0.36 19.60 -8.34
CA ASP A 185 0.01 20.52 -9.43
C ASP A 185 -1.03 20.51 -10.57
N HIS A 186 -1.69 19.37 -10.83
CA HIS A 186 -2.77 19.28 -11.82
C HIS A 186 -4.08 19.93 -11.33
N LEU A 187 -4.31 20.01 -10.02
CA LEU A 187 -5.47 20.67 -9.42
C LEU A 187 -5.32 22.19 -9.35
N HIS A 188 -4.08 22.69 -9.35
CA HIS A 188 -3.74 24.11 -9.38
C HIS A 188 -2.82 24.39 -10.56
N PRO A 189 -3.32 24.38 -11.83
CA PRO A 189 -2.50 24.87 -12.94
C PRO A 189 -2.10 26.30 -12.58
N HIS A 190 -0.79 26.56 -12.54
CA HIS A 190 -0.26 27.89 -12.27
C HIS A 190 -1.00 28.90 -13.15
N GLU A 191 -1.74 29.81 -12.52
CA GLU A 191 -2.15 31.04 -13.19
C GLU A 191 -0.84 31.75 -13.57
N ASP A 192 -0.46 31.60 -14.83
CA ASP A 192 0.61 32.37 -15.43
C ASP A 192 0.26 33.84 -15.20
N GLN A 193 1.03 34.46 -14.31
CA GLN A 193 0.99 35.90 -14.13
C GLN A 193 1.59 36.51 -15.41
N GLY A 194 0.69 36.96 -16.30
CA GLY A 194 1.02 37.82 -17.41
C GLY A 194 1.44 39.21 -16.93
#